data_6b905fe9ebe7d89658da03d99f824b96
#
_entry.id   6b905fe9ebe7d89658da03d99f824b96
#
_cell.length_a   1.000
_cell.length_b   1.000
_cell.length_c   1.000
_cell.angle_alpha   90.00
_cell.angle_beta   90.00
_cell.angle_gamma   90.00
#
_symmetry.space_group_name_H-M   'P 1'
#
loop_
_entity.id
_entity.type
_entity.pdbx_description
1 polymer ?
#
loop_
_entity_poly.entity_id
_entity_poly.type
_entity_poly.pdbx_seq_one_letter_code
_entity_poly.pdbx_strand_id
1 'polypeptide(L)'
;MILYEDTALVVLDKPAGLSSEDGVPAALRKLWGRPDAYVGVIHRLDTGVSGLMVYAKTPQAAAALSRQVTQSQQVYAEQDGRIEPAAGTPDAPPFVKQYRALIAGGPDEKLPAEGVLRDYLFKDSRKGRVFPVSRPRKGVKEAVLELSLIHI
;
A
#
# COMPACT_ATOMS: atom_id res chain seq x y z
N MET A 1 2.30 -3.70 -17.44
CA MET A 1 2.98 -2.77 -18.39
C MET A 1 3.87 -1.81 -17.61
N ILE A 2 5.14 -1.64 -18.02
CA ILE A 2 6.05 -0.65 -17.41
C ILE A 2 5.59 0.75 -17.85
N LEU A 3 5.49 1.65 -16.88
CA LEU A 3 5.05 3.05 -17.06
C LEU A 3 6.23 4.02 -16.93
N TYR A 4 7.19 3.67 -16.07
CA TYR A 4 8.41 4.45 -15.88
C TYR A 4 9.55 3.51 -15.50
N GLU A 5 10.75 3.79 -15.97
CA GLU A 5 11.96 3.05 -15.59
C GLU A 5 13.19 3.95 -15.71
N ASP A 6 14.05 3.89 -14.68
CA ASP A 6 15.38 4.49 -14.70
C ASP A 6 16.44 3.52 -14.14
N THR A 7 17.59 4.04 -13.72
CA THR A 7 18.67 3.23 -13.14
C THR A 7 18.39 2.76 -11.72
N ALA A 8 17.47 3.43 -10.98
CA ALA A 8 17.22 3.22 -9.57
C ALA A 8 15.91 2.47 -9.29
N LEU A 9 14.86 2.70 -10.10
CA LEU A 9 13.53 2.15 -9.87
C LEU A 9 12.77 1.84 -11.17
N VAL A 10 11.71 1.07 -11.04
CA VAL A 10 10.73 0.81 -12.09
C VAL A 10 9.31 0.95 -11.52
N VAL A 11 8.44 1.64 -12.25
CA VAL A 11 7.01 1.75 -11.96
C VAL A 11 6.24 0.99 -13.03
N LEU A 12 5.32 0.15 -12.60
CA LEU A 12 4.51 -0.66 -13.52
C LEU A 12 3.07 -0.77 -13.02
N ASP A 13 2.19 -1.07 -13.95
CA ASP A 13 0.84 -1.53 -13.65
C ASP A 13 0.86 -3.06 -13.51
N LYS A 14 0.65 -3.54 -12.28
CA LYS A 14 0.59 -4.96 -11.97
C LYS A 14 -0.78 -5.50 -12.37
N PRO A 15 -0.86 -6.53 -13.22
CA PRO A 15 -2.13 -7.18 -13.50
C PRO A 15 -2.62 -7.98 -12.29
N ALA A 16 -3.94 -8.20 -12.22
CA ALA A 16 -4.52 -9.18 -11.33
C ALA A 16 -4.02 -10.60 -11.70
N GLY A 17 -3.92 -11.47 -10.71
CA GLY A 17 -3.42 -12.83 -10.87
C GLY A 17 -1.89 -12.99 -10.72
N LEU A 18 -1.13 -11.90 -10.68
CA LEU A 18 0.33 -11.94 -10.52
C LEU A 18 0.75 -11.57 -9.10
N SER A 19 1.63 -12.39 -8.48
CA SER A 19 2.20 -12.10 -7.17
C SER A 19 3.12 -10.89 -7.20
N SER A 20 2.97 -10.00 -6.23
CA SER A 20 3.83 -8.81 -6.06
C SER A 20 5.26 -9.18 -5.60
N GLU A 21 5.42 -10.27 -4.85
CA GLU A 21 6.68 -10.64 -4.20
C GLU A 21 7.55 -11.53 -5.08
N ASP A 22 6.95 -12.42 -5.84
CA ASP A 22 7.68 -13.39 -6.66
C ASP A 22 7.40 -13.22 -8.16
N GLY A 23 6.13 -13.08 -8.54
CA GLY A 23 5.70 -13.08 -9.93
C GLY A 23 6.21 -11.86 -10.71
N VAL A 24 6.03 -10.65 -10.18
CA VAL A 24 6.51 -9.42 -10.82
C VAL A 24 8.03 -9.38 -10.86
N PRO A 25 8.79 -9.66 -9.78
CA PRO A 25 10.24 -9.72 -9.84
C PRO A 25 10.76 -10.72 -10.88
N ALA A 26 10.16 -11.90 -10.97
CA ALA A 26 10.54 -12.90 -11.98
C ALA A 26 10.28 -12.41 -13.40
N ALA A 27 9.12 -11.76 -13.64
CA ALA A 27 8.78 -11.18 -14.94
C ALA A 27 9.73 -10.05 -15.34
N LEU A 28 10.12 -9.18 -14.41
CA LEU A 28 11.09 -8.10 -14.65
C LEU A 28 12.47 -8.66 -15.00
N ARG A 29 12.98 -9.65 -14.25
CA ARG A 29 14.26 -10.29 -14.54
C ARG A 29 14.28 -10.93 -15.94
N LYS A 30 13.18 -11.60 -16.30
CA LYS A 30 13.01 -12.18 -17.62
C LYS A 30 13.01 -11.10 -18.71
N LEU A 31 12.27 -10.01 -18.52
CA LEU A 31 12.19 -8.90 -19.44
C LEU A 31 13.55 -8.24 -19.69
N TRP A 32 14.33 -8.05 -18.63
CA TRP A 32 15.68 -7.47 -18.70
C TRP A 32 16.75 -8.44 -19.22
N GLY A 33 16.43 -9.73 -19.37
CA GLY A 33 17.42 -10.77 -19.72
C GLY A 33 18.51 -10.95 -18.65
N ARG A 34 18.18 -10.62 -17.37
CA ARG A 34 19.11 -10.59 -16.24
C ARG A 34 18.53 -11.36 -15.06
N PRO A 35 18.75 -12.68 -14.99
CA PRO A 35 18.16 -13.54 -13.95
C PRO A 35 18.56 -13.13 -12.53
N ASP A 36 19.75 -12.56 -12.37
CA ASP A 36 20.30 -12.14 -11.09
C ASP A 36 20.05 -10.67 -10.75
N ALA A 37 19.26 -9.94 -11.57
CA ALA A 37 18.97 -8.55 -11.31
C ALA A 37 18.29 -8.37 -9.97
N TYR A 38 18.77 -7.39 -9.21
CA TYR A 38 18.11 -7.00 -7.96
C TYR A 38 16.74 -6.39 -8.27
N VAL A 39 15.71 -6.87 -7.59
CA VAL A 39 14.35 -6.32 -7.63
C VAL A 39 13.84 -6.22 -6.20
N GLY A 40 13.86 -5.02 -5.66
CA GLY A 40 13.40 -4.71 -4.30
C GLY A 40 11.90 -4.44 -4.28
N VAL A 41 11.16 -5.23 -3.51
CA VAL A 41 9.71 -5.06 -3.28
C VAL A 41 9.52 -4.02 -2.18
N ILE A 42 8.92 -2.89 -2.50
CA ILE A 42 8.73 -1.76 -1.57
C ILE A 42 7.39 -1.84 -0.84
N HIS A 43 6.36 -2.19 -1.57
CA HIS A 43 5.00 -2.40 -1.07
C HIS A 43 4.35 -3.55 -1.83
N ARG A 44 3.17 -3.97 -1.39
CA ARG A 44 2.48 -5.11 -1.98
C ARG A 44 1.05 -4.75 -2.36
N LEU A 45 0.58 -5.39 -3.42
CA LEU A 45 -0.82 -5.60 -3.73
C LEU A 45 -1.10 -7.10 -3.65
N ASP A 46 -2.26 -7.48 -3.22
CA ASP A 46 -2.69 -8.88 -3.23
C ASP A 46 -2.74 -9.42 -4.67
N THR A 47 -2.59 -10.73 -4.80
CA THR A 47 -2.52 -11.37 -6.13
C THR A 47 -3.73 -11.02 -6.99
N GLY A 48 -4.93 -10.99 -6.42
CA GLY A 48 -6.17 -10.65 -7.13
C GLY A 48 -6.36 -9.17 -7.45
N VAL A 49 -5.49 -8.30 -6.93
CA VAL A 49 -5.60 -6.84 -7.10
C VAL A 49 -4.64 -6.36 -8.19
N SER A 50 -5.13 -5.52 -9.08
CA SER A 50 -4.32 -4.80 -10.07
C SER A 50 -4.01 -3.38 -9.61
N GLY A 51 -2.96 -2.77 -10.16
CA GLY A 51 -2.64 -1.37 -9.90
C GLY A 51 -1.16 -1.04 -9.93
N LEU A 52 -0.87 0.22 -9.69
CA LEU A 52 0.47 0.77 -9.75
C LEU A 52 1.37 0.23 -8.63
N MET A 53 2.55 -0.20 -9.02
CA MET A 53 3.59 -0.65 -8.10
C MET A 53 4.94 -0.08 -8.47
N VAL A 54 5.72 0.26 -7.45
CA VAL A 54 7.13 0.63 -7.60
C VAL A 54 8.03 -0.48 -7.06
N TYR A 55 9.07 -0.78 -7.82
CA TYR A 55 10.15 -1.70 -7.44
C TYR A 55 11.48 -0.99 -7.54
N ALA A 56 12.36 -1.27 -6.60
CA ALA A 56 13.72 -0.73 -6.63
C ALA A 56 14.62 -1.64 -7.46
N LYS A 57 15.50 -1.05 -8.27
CA LYS A 57 16.53 -1.75 -9.05
C LYS A 57 17.86 -1.83 -8.31
N THR A 58 17.99 -1.12 -7.18
CA THR A 58 19.18 -1.13 -6.33
C THR A 58 18.81 -1.22 -4.84
N PRO A 59 19.68 -1.79 -3.97
CA PRO A 59 19.45 -1.80 -2.53
C PRO A 59 19.32 -0.40 -1.91
N GLN A 60 20.07 0.58 -2.43
CA GLN A 60 20.02 1.97 -1.97
C GLN A 60 18.64 2.59 -2.23
N ALA A 61 18.12 2.41 -3.45
CA ALA A 61 16.77 2.86 -3.79
C ALA A 61 15.71 2.15 -2.95
N ALA A 62 15.86 0.84 -2.72
CA ALA A 62 14.95 0.09 -1.85
C ALA A 62 14.91 0.67 -0.43
N ALA A 63 16.07 0.97 0.15
CA ALA A 63 16.16 1.56 1.48
C ALA A 63 15.53 2.95 1.54
N ALA A 64 15.74 3.80 0.51
CA ALA A 64 15.15 5.13 0.43
C ALA A 64 13.62 5.08 0.32
N LEU A 65 13.09 4.29 -0.60
CA LEU A 65 11.64 4.13 -0.81
C LEU A 65 10.95 3.50 0.42
N SER A 66 11.57 2.49 1.04
CA SER A 66 11.03 1.86 2.25
C SER A 66 10.94 2.84 3.42
N ARG A 67 11.92 3.75 3.56
CA ARG A 67 11.84 4.83 4.55
C ARG A 67 10.65 5.75 4.27
N GLN A 68 10.45 6.17 3.02
CA GLN A 68 9.30 7.01 2.65
C GLN A 68 7.96 6.32 2.99
N VAL A 69 7.81 5.04 2.66
CA VAL A 69 6.60 4.27 3.00
C VAL A 69 6.39 4.19 4.51
N THR A 70 7.46 4.00 5.30
CA THR A 70 7.36 3.91 6.76
C THR A 70 7.06 5.28 7.38
N GLN A 71 7.72 6.33 6.90
CA GLN A 71 7.48 7.70 7.37
C GLN A 71 6.07 8.17 7.05
N SER A 72 5.54 7.85 5.88
CA SER A 72 4.16 8.19 5.51
C SER A 72 3.11 7.61 6.46
N GLN A 73 3.40 6.47 7.09
CA GLN A 73 2.51 5.90 8.10
C GLN A 73 2.53 6.67 9.44
N GLN A 74 3.58 7.45 9.70
CA GLN A 74 3.76 8.22 10.93
C GLN A 74 3.38 9.70 10.78
N VAL A 75 3.27 10.16 9.53
CA VAL A 75 3.17 11.58 9.17
C VAL A 75 1.72 12.07 9.06
N TYR A 76 0.76 11.16 9.00
CA TYR A 76 -0.65 11.53 8.92
C TYR A 76 -1.26 11.62 10.32
N ALA A 77 -1.63 12.82 10.71
CA ALA A 77 -2.48 13.08 11.87
C ALA A 77 -3.91 13.32 11.42
N GLU A 78 -4.87 12.83 12.15
CA GLU A 78 -6.27 13.15 11.95
C GLU A 78 -6.54 14.57 12.47
N GLN A 79 -6.93 15.49 11.57
CA GLN A 79 -7.48 16.78 11.92
C GLN A 79 -8.87 16.92 11.27
N ASP A 80 -9.87 17.20 12.10
CA ASP A 80 -11.26 17.42 11.65
C ASP A 80 -11.85 16.32 10.75
N GLY A 81 -11.54 15.04 11.04
CA GLY A 81 -12.04 13.91 10.27
C GLY A 81 -11.35 13.70 8.92
N ARG A 82 -10.25 14.40 8.66
CA ARG A 82 -9.38 14.21 7.49
C ARG A 82 -7.99 13.77 7.92
N ILE A 83 -7.34 12.99 7.07
CA ILE A 83 -5.95 12.57 7.26
C ILE A 83 -5.08 13.61 6.55
N GLU A 84 -4.45 14.51 7.32
CA GLU A 84 -3.55 15.51 6.77
C GLU A 84 -2.08 15.23 7.15
N PRO A 85 -1.10 15.72 6.35
CA PRO A 85 0.30 15.63 6.72
C PRO A 85 0.54 16.33 8.06
N ALA A 86 1.17 15.66 9.01
CA ALA A 86 1.53 16.27 10.29
C ALA A 86 2.47 17.46 10.08
N ALA A 87 2.29 18.52 10.84
CA ALA A 87 3.15 19.70 10.79
C ALA A 87 4.62 19.35 11.05
N GLY A 88 5.53 19.80 10.19
CA GLY A 88 6.97 19.54 10.28
C GLY A 88 7.48 18.38 9.41
N THR A 89 6.68 17.91 8.46
CA THR A 89 7.13 16.92 7.47
C THR A 89 8.24 17.47 6.56
N PRO A 90 9.25 16.66 6.22
CA PRO A 90 10.28 17.06 5.25
C PRO A 90 9.66 17.43 3.89
N ASP A 91 10.37 18.25 3.11
CA ASP A 91 9.98 18.78 1.79
C ASP A 91 9.60 17.73 0.72
N ALA A 92 9.74 16.45 0.99
CA ALA A 92 9.34 15.38 0.09
C ALA A 92 7.88 14.96 0.36
N PRO A 93 7.04 14.90 -0.68
CA PRO A 93 5.67 14.44 -0.52
C PRO A 93 5.66 12.99 0.03
N PRO A 94 4.76 12.68 0.95
CA PRO A 94 4.66 11.34 1.53
C PRO A 94 4.27 10.31 0.46
N PHE A 95 4.61 9.05 0.71
CA PHE A 95 4.19 7.94 -0.15
C PHE A 95 2.72 7.62 0.11
N VAL A 96 1.83 8.23 -0.66
CA VAL A 96 0.37 8.04 -0.54
C VAL A 96 -0.07 6.80 -1.30
N LYS A 97 -0.90 5.96 -0.66
CA LYS A 97 -1.55 4.81 -1.30
C LYS A 97 -3.03 5.10 -1.48
N GLN A 98 -3.48 5.13 -2.73
CA GLN A 98 -4.89 5.29 -3.06
C GLN A 98 -5.40 4.00 -3.71
N TYR A 99 -6.61 3.59 -3.30
CA TYR A 99 -7.29 2.42 -3.84
C TYR A 99 -8.66 2.83 -4.37
N ARG A 100 -9.09 2.16 -5.43
CA ARG A 100 -10.47 2.22 -5.90
C ARG A 100 -11.07 0.83 -5.78
N ALA A 101 -12.26 0.76 -5.21
CA ALA A 101 -13.00 -0.49 -5.07
C ALA A 101 -14.46 -0.25 -5.44
N LEU A 102 -15.04 -1.21 -6.14
CA LEU A 102 -16.49 -1.27 -6.32
C LEU A 102 -17.08 -1.97 -5.11
N ILE A 103 -17.99 -1.30 -4.43
CA ILE A 103 -18.70 -1.87 -3.27
C ILE A 103 -20.18 -2.01 -3.62
N ALA A 104 -20.78 -3.13 -3.19
CA ALA A 104 -22.20 -3.30 -3.22
C ALA A 104 -22.76 -2.83 -1.86
N GLY A 105 -23.57 -1.77 -1.87
CA GLY A 105 -24.29 -1.29 -0.68
C GLY A 105 -25.65 -1.96 -0.59
N GLY A 106 -25.98 -2.55 0.56
CA GLY A 106 -27.35 -2.92 0.89
C GLY A 106 -28.16 -1.68 1.32
N PRO A 107 -29.50 -1.73 1.27
CA PRO A 107 -30.34 -0.61 1.67
C PRO A 107 -30.16 -0.19 3.12
N ASP A 108 -29.59 -1.05 3.97
CA ASP A 108 -29.36 -0.82 5.40
C ASP A 108 -27.89 -0.48 5.73
N GLU A 109 -26.97 -0.59 4.78
CA GLU A 109 -25.55 -0.26 4.99
C GLU A 109 -25.28 1.20 4.58
N LYS A 110 -25.39 2.09 5.56
CA LYS A 110 -25.02 3.50 5.40
C LYS A 110 -23.51 3.65 5.65
N LEU A 111 -22.70 3.42 4.61
CA LEU A 111 -21.35 3.93 4.64
C LEU A 111 -21.39 5.46 4.54
N PRO A 112 -20.61 6.19 5.33
CA PRO A 112 -20.52 7.64 5.19
C PRO A 112 -19.99 7.98 3.79
N ALA A 113 -20.51 9.07 3.20
CA ALA A 113 -20.04 9.53 1.89
C ALA A 113 -18.54 9.88 1.92
N GLU A 114 -18.08 10.40 3.04
CA GLU A 114 -16.67 10.67 3.34
C GLU A 114 -16.41 10.40 4.82
N GLY A 115 -15.19 10.00 5.17
CA GLY A 115 -14.80 9.81 6.55
C GLY A 115 -13.52 9.02 6.73
N VAL A 116 -13.13 8.89 8.00
CA VAL A 116 -11.98 8.10 8.43
C VAL A 116 -12.48 6.87 9.18
N LEU A 117 -12.15 5.69 8.66
CA LEU A 117 -12.37 4.41 9.33
C LEU A 117 -11.12 4.05 10.13
N ARG A 118 -11.30 3.69 11.38
CA ARG A 118 -10.21 3.33 12.29
C ARG A 118 -10.52 2.03 13.00
N ASP A 119 -9.63 1.04 12.82
CA ASP A 119 -9.76 -0.27 13.42
C ASP A 119 -8.46 -0.73 14.06
N TYR A 120 -8.57 -1.57 15.09
CA TYR A 120 -7.46 -2.28 15.66
C TYR A 120 -7.42 -3.71 15.13
N LEU A 121 -6.33 -4.07 14.45
CA LEU A 121 -6.17 -5.36 13.79
C LEU A 121 -5.14 -6.23 14.50
N PHE A 122 -5.54 -7.46 14.83
CA PHE A 122 -4.66 -8.48 15.37
C PHE A 122 -4.40 -9.56 14.32
N LYS A 123 -3.11 -9.80 14.02
CA LYS A 123 -2.70 -10.88 13.11
C LYS A 123 -2.39 -12.14 13.92
N ASP A 124 -3.22 -13.16 13.77
CA ASP A 124 -2.92 -14.50 14.24
C ASP A 124 -2.02 -15.22 13.22
N SER A 125 -0.73 -15.27 13.51
CA SER A 125 0.26 -15.91 12.63
C SER A 125 0.08 -17.42 12.50
N ARG A 126 -0.56 -18.09 13.48
CA ARG A 126 -0.82 -19.54 13.44
C ARG A 126 -1.97 -19.85 12.49
N LYS A 127 -2.97 -19.00 12.44
CA LYS A 127 -4.14 -19.15 11.58
C LYS A 127 -3.99 -18.43 10.23
N GLY A 128 -2.95 -17.62 10.05
CA GLY A 128 -2.75 -16.80 8.87
C GLY A 128 -3.86 -15.76 8.64
N ARG A 129 -4.59 -15.38 9.70
CA ARG A 129 -5.77 -14.49 9.63
C ARG A 129 -5.58 -13.23 10.45
N VAL A 130 -6.25 -12.17 9.99
CA VAL A 130 -6.35 -10.89 10.70
C VAL A 130 -7.77 -10.74 11.25
N PHE A 131 -7.87 -10.29 12.49
CA PHE A 131 -9.13 -10.08 13.19
C PHE A 131 -9.22 -8.65 13.70
N PRO A 132 -10.38 -7.97 13.57
CA PRO A 132 -10.62 -6.73 14.27
C PRO A 132 -10.74 -7.01 15.78
N VAL A 133 -10.22 -6.10 16.59
CA VAL A 133 -10.28 -6.16 18.05
C VAL A 133 -10.68 -4.81 18.62
N SER A 134 -11.34 -4.78 19.77
CA SER A 134 -11.95 -3.57 20.33
C SER A 134 -10.96 -2.61 21.02
N ARG A 135 -9.73 -3.04 21.27
CA ARG A 135 -8.74 -2.21 21.97
C ARG A 135 -7.29 -2.55 21.62
N PRO A 136 -6.36 -1.59 21.73
CA PRO A 136 -4.95 -1.84 21.52
C PRO A 136 -4.38 -2.78 22.59
N ARG A 137 -3.47 -3.67 22.17
CA ARG A 137 -2.67 -4.56 23.03
C ARG A 137 -1.43 -4.99 22.28
N LYS A 138 -0.49 -5.67 22.94
CA LYS A 138 0.71 -6.19 22.28
C LYS A 138 0.36 -7.05 21.07
N GLY A 139 0.97 -6.74 19.92
CA GLY A 139 0.74 -7.44 18.65
C GLY A 139 -0.45 -6.94 17.83
N VAL A 140 -1.21 -5.97 18.34
CA VAL A 140 -2.26 -5.28 17.59
C VAL A 140 -1.67 -4.10 16.85
N LYS A 141 -2.13 -3.88 15.62
CA LYS A 141 -1.81 -2.69 14.83
C LYS A 141 -3.07 -1.89 14.57
N GLU A 142 -2.96 -0.59 14.65
CA GLU A 142 -4.00 0.31 14.20
C GLU A 142 -4.01 0.37 12.67
N ALA A 143 -5.20 0.30 12.08
CA ALA A 143 -5.44 0.52 10.65
C ALA A 143 -6.32 1.75 10.50
N VAL A 144 -5.89 2.66 9.65
CA VAL A 144 -6.62 3.90 9.35
C VAL A 144 -6.85 3.97 7.85
N LEU A 145 -8.08 4.23 7.45
CA LEU A 145 -8.50 4.36 6.06
C LEU A 145 -9.34 5.61 5.91
N GLU A 146 -8.91 6.53 5.06
CA GLU A 146 -9.76 7.62 4.57
C GLU A 146 -10.64 7.08 3.44
N LEU A 147 -11.93 7.31 3.55
CA LEU A 147 -12.95 6.87 2.60
C LEU A 147 -13.61 8.08 1.94
N SER A 148 -13.76 8.01 0.62
CA SER A 148 -14.62 8.90 -0.16
C SER A 148 -15.42 8.07 -1.15
N LEU A 149 -16.76 8.16 -1.09
CA LEU A 149 -17.65 7.46 -2.00
C LEU A 149 -17.88 8.29 -3.25
N ILE A 150 -17.70 7.65 -4.40
CA ILE A 150 -18.07 8.20 -5.70
C ILE A 150 -19.27 7.40 -6.20
N HIS A 151 -20.40 8.06 -6.36
CA HIS A 151 -21.56 7.43 -7.01
C HIS A 151 -21.33 7.39 -8.52
N ILE A 152 -21.52 6.22 -9.09
CA ILE A 152 -21.44 5.97 -10.54
C ILE A 152 -22.87 5.89 -11.08
#